data_48407c248022a2529dc4af6687e1d19d
#
_entry.id   48407c248022a2529dc4af6687e1d19d
#
_cell.length_a   1.000
_cell.length_b   1.000
_cell.length_c   1.000
_cell.angle_alpha   90.00
_cell.angle_beta   90.00
_cell.angle_gamma   90.00
#
_symmetry.space_group_name_H-M   'P 1'
#
loop_
_entity.id
_entity.type
_entity.pdbx_description
1 polymer ?
#
loop_
_entity_poly.entity_id
_entity_poly.type
_entity_poly.pdbx_seq_one_letter_code
_entity_poly.pdbx_strand_id
1 'polypeptide(L)'
;QVNCATGNTSGFNNYMTTAFIKGKRHESGTDRESHSYVAAYDQAQTQLYQLLCNDVGNDGDQAVSGVLTLYGPSSTEFHKHFISKMYEAHESDIHMYSICTGYINAVEAVDEISFKFDSGNIDSGVIKMYGVA
;
A
#
# COMPACT_ATOMS: atom_id res chain seq x y z
N GLN A 1 -5.09 -1.53 0.68
CA GLN A 1 -4.48 -1.42 2.01
C GLN A 1 -3.68 -2.68 2.34
N VAL A 2 -2.70 -2.58 3.22
CA VAL A 2 -1.85 -3.69 3.66
C VAL A 2 -1.58 -3.63 5.17
N ASN A 3 -1.49 -4.80 5.81
CA ASN A 3 -0.87 -5.01 7.12
C ASN A 3 -0.29 -6.42 7.16
N CYS A 4 0.47 -6.77 8.19
CA CYS A 4 1.10 -8.07 8.36
C CYS A 4 0.90 -8.63 9.78
N ALA A 5 1.10 -9.93 9.91
CA ALA A 5 1.27 -10.62 11.19
C ALA A 5 2.75 -11.00 11.38
N THR A 6 3.20 -11.04 12.62
CA THR A 6 4.57 -11.37 13.01
C THR A 6 4.59 -12.30 14.21
N GLY A 7 5.66 -13.09 14.39
CA GLY A 7 5.87 -13.90 15.58
C GLY A 7 4.81 -14.98 15.80
N ASN A 8 4.27 -15.56 14.72
CA ASN A 8 3.20 -16.58 14.77
C ASN A 8 1.89 -16.10 15.44
N THR A 9 1.60 -14.79 15.35
CA THR A 9 0.32 -14.23 15.77
C THR A 9 -0.67 -14.20 14.61
N SER A 10 -1.97 -14.26 14.90
CA SER A 10 -3.03 -14.24 13.88
C SER A 10 -3.59 -12.84 13.60
N GLY A 11 -2.97 -11.80 14.14
CA GLY A 11 -3.48 -10.43 14.04
C GLY A 11 -2.73 -9.60 13.00
N PHE A 12 -3.44 -9.04 12.03
CA PHE A 12 -2.91 -8.04 11.09
C PHE A 12 -2.96 -6.64 11.70
N ASN A 13 -2.23 -6.43 12.78
CA ASN A 13 -2.30 -5.24 13.63
C ASN A 13 -0.92 -4.72 14.07
N ASN A 14 0.10 -4.92 13.25
CA ASN A 14 1.41 -4.37 13.54
C ASN A 14 1.41 -2.85 13.44
N TYR A 15 2.14 -2.22 14.36
CA TYR A 15 2.38 -0.78 14.31
C TYR A 15 3.24 -0.40 13.10
N MET A 16 2.85 0.67 12.43
CA MET A 16 3.62 1.21 11.30
C MET A 16 3.85 2.71 11.45
N THR A 17 4.97 3.17 10.90
CA THR A 17 5.24 4.59 10.65
C THR A 17 5.56 4.75 9.17
N THR A 18 4.83 5.62 8.50
CA THR A 18 4.83 5.69 7.04
C THR A 18 4.79 7.13 6.53
N ALA A 19 5.13 7.28 5.27
CA ALA A 19 5.00 8.52 4.51
C ALA A 19 4.38 8.21 3.14
N PHE A 20 3.39 9.01 2.73
CA PHE A 20 2.62 8.80 1.52
C PHE A 20 2.71 9.99 0.56
N ILE A 21 3.04 9.70 -0.69
CA ILE A 21 3.10 10.67 -1.78
C ILE A 21 2.18 10.18 -2.90
N LYS A 22 1.45 11.10 -3.53
CA LYS A 22 0.68 10.80 -4.73
C LYS A 22 0.84 11.85 -5.81
N GLY A 23 0.68 11.42 -7.04
CA GLY A 23 0.57 12.30 -8.20
C GLY A 23 -0.62 11.89 -9.05
N LYS A 24 -1.19 12.84 -9.78
CA LYS A 24 -2.35 12.60 -10.64
C LYS A 24 -2.30 13.40 -11.93
N ARG A 25 -2.93 12.85 -12.97
CA ARG A 25 -3.14 13.48 -14.25
C ARG A 25 -4.52 13.13 -14.79
N HIS A 26 -5.33 14.13 -15.12
CA HIS A 26 -6.64 13.92 -15.75
C HIS A 26 -6.48 13.65 -17.26
N GLU A 27 -7.28 12.75 -17.81
CA GLU A 27 -7.22 12.35 -19.22
C GLU A 27 -7.55 13.49 -20.18
N SER A 28 -8.42 14.43 -19.80
CA SER A 28 -8.77 15.60 -20.63
C SER A 28 -7.59 16.56 -20.84
N GLY A 29 -6.48 16.38 -20.12
CA GLY A 29 -5.32 17.28 -20.20
C GLY A 29 -5.53 18.65 -19.55
N THR A 30 -6.69 18.91 -18.96
CA THR A 30 -7.01 20.17 -18.27
C THR A 30 -7.11 19.97 -16.76
N ASP A 31 -6.53 20.92 -16.03
CA ASP A 31 -6.79 21.25 -14.61
C ASP A 31 -6.89 20.13 -13.58
N ARG A 32 -5.98 19.24 -13.44
CA ARG A 32 -5.92 18.37 -12.23
C ARG A 32 -4.58 17.65 -12.11
N GLU A 33 -3.54 18.31 -12.54
CA GLU A 33 -2.19 17.82 -12.29
C GLU A 33 -1.78 18.17 -10.86
N SER A 34 -1.30 17.20 -10.14
CA SER A 34 -0.70 17.46 -8.84
C SER A 34 0.29 16.38 -8.47
N HIS A 35 1.27 16.80 -7.71
CA HIS A 35 2.17 15.91 -7.00
C HIS A 35 2.24 16.42 -5.57
N SER A 36 1.92 15.58 -4.58
CA SER A 36 1.81 16.03 -3.20
C SER A 36 2.15 14.94 -2.19
N TYR A 37 2.70 15.37 -1.08
CA TYR A 37 2.74 14.60 0.16
C TYR A 37 1.36 14.64 0.81
N VAL A 38 0.88 13.52 1.32
CA VAL A 38 -0.48 13.38 1.86
C VAL A 38 -0.43 12.85 3.28
N ALA A 39 -0.20 13.75 4.23
CA ALA A 39 -0.07 13.41 5.65
C ALA A 39 -1.30 12.68 6.24
N ALA A 40 -2.48 12.86 5.67
CA ALA A 40 -3.69 12.16 6.10
C ALA A 40 -3.65 10.64 5.83
N TYR A 41 -2.75 10.17 4.96
CA TYR A 41 -2.58 8.77 4.63
C TYR A 41 -1.34 8.14 5.29
N ASP A 42 -0.62 8.92 6.08
CA ASP A 42 0.50 8.43 6.88
C ASP A 42 0.01 7.70 8.13
N GLN A 43 0.85 6.84 8.62
CA GLN A 43 0.71 6.28 9.97
C GLN A 43 1.86 6.78 10.85
N ALA A 44 1.54 7.05 12.10
CA ALA A 44 2.49 7.43 13.15
C ALA A 44 2.31 6.49 14.33
N GLN A 45 2.96 5.34 14.28
CA GLN A 45 2.84 4.27 15.28
C GLN A 45 1.38 3.86 15.51
N THR A 46 0.67 3.52 14.43
CA THR A 46 -0.69 3.02 14.47
C THR A 46 -0.79 1.60 13.94
N GLN A 47 -1.80 0.85 14.39
CA GLN A 47 -2.04 -0.55 14.02
C GLN A 47 -3.05 -0.69 12.86
N LEU A 48 -3.37 0.40 12.19
CA LEU A 48 -4.30 0.37 11.08
C LEU A 48 -3.66 -0.25 9.82
N TYR A 49 -4.50 -0.68 8.90
CA TYR A 49 -4.02 -1.04 7.57
C TYR A 49 -3.47 0.19 6.85
N GLN A 50 -2.27 0.09 6.34
CA GLN A 50 -1.65 1.15 5.55
C GLN A 50 -2.31 1.24 4.17
N LEU A 51 -2.76 2.43 3.82
CA LEU A 51 -3.22 2.73 2.48
C LEU A 51 -2.06 2.63 1.48
N LEU A 52 -2.25 1.91 0.38
CA LEU A 52 -1.27 1.82 -0.70
C LEU A 52 -1.68 2.65 -1.92
N CYS A 53 -2.98 2.74 -2.17
CA CYS A 53 -3.62 3.56 -3.19
C CYS A 53 -5.01 3.96 -2.70
N ASN A 54 -5.60 4.98 -3.27
CA ASN A 54 -6.93 5.47 -2.89
C ASN A 54 -7.78 5.74 -4.12
N ASP A 55 -9.11 5.70 -3.93
CA ASP A 55 -10.10 6.06 -4.94
C ASP A 55 -9.98 5.25 -6.24
N VAL A 56 -9.66 3.96 -6.12
CA VAL A 56 -9.71 3.04 -7.28
C VAL A 56 -11.12 2.99 -7.81
N GLY A 57 -11.29 3.25 -9.10
CA GLY A 57 -12.59 3.21 -9.73
C GLY A 57 -13.18 1.81 -9.82
N ASN A 58 -14.48 1.72 -10.07
CA ASN A 58 -15.23 0.48 -10.13
C ASN A 58 -15.85 0.20 -11.52
N ASP A 59 -15.49 0.97 -12.53
CA ASP A 59 -15.88 0.68 -13.91
C ASP A 59 -15.12 -0.52 -14.44
N GLY A 60 -15.65 -1.20 -15.46
CA GLY A 60 -15.15 -2.49 -15.90
C GLY A 60 -13.73 -2.51 -16.48
N ASP A 61 -13.17 -1.37 -16.80
CA ASP A 61 -11.81 -1.15 -17.29
C ASP A 61 -10.86 -0.49 -16.27
N GLN A 62 -11.38 -0.12 -15.11
CA GLN A 62 -10.57 0.49 -14.05
C GLN A 62 -9.92 -0.56 -13.17
N ALA A 63 -8.65 -0.36 -12.89
CA ALA A 63 -7.84 -1.32 -12.15
C ALA A 63 -6.71 -0.65 -11.38
N VAL A 64 -6.12 -1.39 -10.46
CA VAL A 64 -4.89 -1.02 -9.78
C VAL A 64 -3.80 -2.04 -10.07
N SER A 65 -2.59 -1.56 -10.29
CA SER A 65 -1.40 -2.38 -10.42
C SER A 65 -0.23 -1.77 -9.66
N GLY A 66 0.75 -2.57 -9.30
CA GLY A 66 1.91 -2.03 -8.60
C GLY A 66 2.82 -3.08 -8.00
N VAL A 67 3.75 -2.59 -7.20
CA VAL A 67 4.73 -3.42 -6.49
C VAL A 67 4.86 -2.96 -5.06
N LEU A 68 4.89 -3.90 -4.14
CA LEU A 68 5.29 -3.72 -2.75
C LEU A 68 6.60 -4.49 -2.53
N THR A 69 7.64 -3.80 -2.08
CA THR A 69 8.90 -4.41 -1.67
C THR A 69 9.01 -4.36 -0.15
N LEU A 70 9.20 -5.50 0.47
CA LEU A 70 9.44 -5.65 1.91
C LEU A 70 10.89 -6.11 2.12
N TYR A 71 11.62 -5.37 2.95
CA TYR A 71 13.04 -5.62 3.21
C TYR A 71 13.22 -6.40 4.51
N GLY A 72 14.02 -7.45 4.45
CA GLY A 72 14.40 -8.27 5.60
C GLY A 72 13.20 -8.88 6.36
N PRO A 73 12.18 -9.45 5.70
CA PRO A 73 10.97 -9.93 6.38
C PRO A 73 11.24 -11.00 7.45
N SER A 74 12.30 -11.78 7.29
CA SER A 74 12.69 -12.83 8.23
C SER A 74 13.60 -12.34 9.36
N SER A 75 14.02 -11.08 9.38
CA SER A 75 14.86 -10.56 10.45
C SER A 75 14.17 -10.66 11.80
N THR A 76 14.92 -11.05 12.82
CA THR A 76 14.50 -11.02 14.23
C THR A 76 15.23 -9.95 15.05
N GLU A 77 15.97 -9.07 14.38
CA GLU A 77 16.74 -7.99 15.00
C GLU A 77 16.30 -6.60 14.58
N PHE A 78 15.86 -6.43 13.32
CA PHE A 78 15.56 -5.13 12.73
C PHE A 78 14.10 -4.98 12.33
N HIS A 79 13.62 -3.75 12.37
CA HIS A 79 12.33 -3.37 11.79
C HIS A 79 12.31 -3.66 10.29
N LYS A 80 11.13 -3.96 9.75
CA LYS A 80 10.96 -4.29 8.33
C LYS A 80 10.58 -3.03 7.56
N HIS A 81 11.52 -2.48 6.81
CA HIS A 81 11.24 -1.38 5.90
C HIS A 81 10.46 -1.87 4.68
N PHE A 82 9.65 -1.01 4.13
CA PHE A 82 8.95 -1.30 2.88
C PHE A 82 8.83 -0.06 2.00
N ILE A 83 8.64 -0.30 0.72
CA ILE A 83 8.21 0.68 -0.26
C ILE A 83 7.15 0.06 -1.15
N SER A 84 6.06 0.78 -1.39
CA SER A 84 5.09 0.45 -2.43
C SER A 84 5.07 1.52 -3.50
N LYS A 85 4.80 1.08 -4.73
CA LYS A 85 4.53 1.94 -5.89
C LYS A 85 3.28 1.41 -6.56
N MET A 86 2.20 2.18 -6.54
CA MET A 86 0.93 1.79 -7.11
C MET A 86 0.53 2.74 -8.23
N TYR A 87 -0.19 2.20 -9.19
CA TYR A 87 -0.74 2.90 -10.34
C TYR A 87 -2.21 2.53 -10.45
N GLU A 88 -3.07 3.52 -10.57
CA GLU A 88 -4.51 3.31 -10.52
C GLU A 88 -5.26 4.16 -11.55
N ALA A 89 -6.33 3.61 -12.07
CA ALA A 89 -7.36 4.35 -12.78
C ALA A 89 -8.43 4.75 -11.76
N HIS A 90 -8.59 6.05 -11.60
CA HIS A 90 -9.55 6.65 -10.67
C HIS A 90 -10.91 6.82 -11.33
N GLU A 91 -12.00 6.76 -10.56
CA GLU A 91 -13.39 6.89 -11.01
C GLU A 91 -13.72 8.15 -11.87
N SER A 92 -12.89 9.16 -11.82
CA SER A 92 -13.09 10.43 -12.56
C SER A 92 -12.12 10.57 -13.75
N ASP A 93 -11.79 9.52 -14.45
CA ASP A 93 -10.89 9.51 -15.61
C ASP A 93 -9.51 10.14 -15.30
N ILE A 94 -8.96 9.82 -14.13
CA ILE A 94 -7.69 10.31 -13.66
C ILE A 94 -6.72 9.13 -13.53
N HIS A 95 -5.57 9.23 -14.20
CA HIS A 95 -4.45 8.40 -13.83
C HIS A 95 -3.84 8.90 -12.52
N MET A 96 -3.69 8.00 -11.56
CA MET A 96 -2.99 8.29 -10.30
C MET A 96 -1.84 7.32 -10.08
N TYR A 97 -0.81 7.83 -9.40
CA TYR A 97 0.22 6.98 -8.82
C TYR A 97 0.43 7.33 -7.36
N SER A 98 0.78 6.32 -6.59
CA SER A 98 1.05 6.44 -5.16
C SER A 98 2.39 5.81 -4.81
N ILE A 99 3.15 6.46 -3.96
CA ILE A 99 4.36 5.91 -3.35
C ILE A 99 4.18 5.98 -1.84
N CYS A 100 4.20 4.82 -1.19
CA CYS A 100 4.19 4.73 0.26
C CYS A 100 5.49 4.08 0.73
N THR A 101 6.16 4.71 1.67
CA THR A 101 7.36 4.20 2.31
C THR A 101 7.16 4.14 3.82
N GLY A 102 7.84 3.21 4.47
CA GLY A 102 7.76 3.16 5.92
C GLY A 102 8.44 1.93 6.51
N TYR A 103 8.12 1.69 7.77
CA TYR A 103 8.55 0.47 8.45
C TYR A 103 7.45 -0.09 9.35
N ILE A 104 7.49 -1.39 9.50
CA ILE A 104 6.73 -2.15 10.48
C ILE A 104 7.55 -2.18 11.77
N ASN A 105 6.96 -1.68 12.86
CA ASN A 105 7.64 -1.60 14.16
C ASN A 105 7.55 -2.94 14.91
N ALA A 106 8.12 -3.96 14.32
CA ALA A 106 8.24 -5.29 14.92
C ALA A 106 9.62 -5.87 14.58
N VAL A 107 10.24 -6.52 15.54
CA VAL A 107 11.51 -7.22 15.34
C VAL A 107 11.30 -8.70 14.99
N GLU A 108 10.17 -9.29 15.31
CA GLU A 108 9.81 -10.65 14.93
C GLU A 108 9.68 -10.80 13.41
N ALA A 109 9.93 -12.00 12.90
CA ALA A 109 9.76 -12.30 11.49
C ALA A 109 8.30 -12.05 11.04
N VAL A 110 8.12 -11.58 9.83
CA VAL A 110 6.80 -11.49 9.17
C VAL A 110 6.38 -12.87 8.71
N ASP A 111 5.23 -13.35 9.17
CA ASP A 111 4.67 -14.65 8.84
C ASP A 111 3.61 -14.57 7.76
N GLU A 112 2.80 -13.51 7.79
CA GLU A 112 1.68 -13.33 6.88
C GLU A 112 1.54 -11.86 6.46
N ILE A 113 1.07 -11.63 5.24
CA ILE A 113 0.72 -10.31 4.71
C ILE A 113 -0.75 -10.35 4.27
N SER A 114 -1.51 -9.36 4.69
CA SER A 114 -2.91 -9.19 4.31
C SER A 114 -3.10 -7.97 3.42
N PHE A 115 -3.85 -8.15 2.35
CA PHE A 115 -4.31 -7.09 1.46
C PHE A 115 -5.83 -7.01 1.47
N LYS A 116 -6.38 -5.81 1.48
CA LYS A 116 -7.83 -5.59 1.40
C LYS A 116 -8.15 -4.23 0.78
N PHE A 117 -9.37 -4.05 0.29
CA PHE A 117 -9.97 -2.73 0.13
C PHE A 117 -10.50 -2.21 1.47
N ASP A 118 -10.78 -0.93 1.55
CA ASP A 118 -11.39 -0.32 2.73
C ASP A 118 -12.87 -0.74 2.85
N SER A 119 -13.54 -0.80 1.70
CA SER A 119 -14.91 -1.31 1.58
C SER A 119 -15.01 -2.22 0.35
N GLY A 120 -15.94 -3.15 0.38
CA GLY A 120 -16.12 -4.12 -0.69
C GLY A 120 -15.06 -5.23 -0.71
N ASN A 121 -15.11 -6.04 -1.75
CA ASN A 121 -14.23 -7.17 -1.97
C ASN A 121 -13.25 -6.89 -3.12
N ILE A 122 -12.17 -7.66 -3.16
CA ILE A 122 -11.34 -7.79 -4.36
C ILE A 122 -12.05 -8.78 -5.27
N ASP A 123 -12.71 -8.30 -6.32
CA ASP A 123 -13.51 -9.13 -7.22
C ASP A 123 -12.65 -10.05 -8.06
N SER A 124 -11.52 -9.54 -8.55
CA SER A 124 -10.55 -10.32 -9.30
C SER A 124 -9.16 -9.70 -9.21
N GLY A 125 -8.14 -10.49 -9.48
CA GLY A 125 -6.77 -10.00 -9.53
C GLY A 125 -5.74 -11.11 -9.30
N VAL A 126 -4.48 -10.74 -9.42
CA VAL A 126 -3.35 -11.65 -9.17
C VAL A 126 -2.34 -10.94 -8.28
N ILE A 127 -2.04 -11.53 -7.14
CA ILE A 127 -0.91 -11.14 -6.30
C ILE A 127 0.17 -12.22 -6.43
N LYS A 128 1.36 -11.82 -6.87
CA LYS A 128 2.53 -12.70 -6.96
C LYS A 128 3.58 -12.28 -5.95
N MET A 129 4.14 -13.23 -5.23
CA MET A 129 5.21 -13.00 -4.27
C MET A 129 6.51 -13.63 -4.76
N TYR A 130 7.59 -12.86 -4.68
CA TYR A 130 8.94 -13.28 -5.07
C TYR A 130 9.90 -13.02 -3.92
N GLY A 131 10.74 -14.01 -3.61
CA GLY A 131 11.93 -13.82 -2.78
C GLY A 131 13.11 -13.41 -3.66
N VAL A 132 13.85 -12.40 -3.23
CA VAL A 132 15.10 -11.97 -3.86
C VAL A 132 16.21 -12.17 -2.83
N ALA A 133 17.21 -12.96 -3.22
CA ALA A 133 18.39 -13.22 -2.39
C ALA A 133 19.49 -12.16 -2.64
#